data_2be817a35294cc130de0418978006fb0
#
_entry.id   2be817a35294cc130de0418978006fb0
#
_cell.length_a   1.000
_cell.length_b   1.000
_cell.length_c   1.000
_cell.angle_alpha   90.00
_cell.angle_beta   90.00
_cell.angle_gamma   90.00
#
_symmetry.space_group_name_H-M   'P 1'
#
loop_
_entity.id
_entity.type
_entity.pdbx_description
1 polymer ?
#
loop_
_entity_poly.entity_id
_entity_poly.type
_entity_poly.pdbx_seq_one_letter_code
_entity_poly.pdbx_strand_id
1 'polypeptide(L)'
;EELYGQLAGNVQTPVTLVGHSWGAWLALFFSVRHRECVRQLVLIGCPPFDDRYVPQIMERRLRRLATEEQKAFRRLTANPHLSEEDMQCLARLVGRADNYHTVTFANECLPDVAQYEKVWSEAAAFRSSGGFVRLLPEVLVPIHVIHGEDDPHPLAGVIEPLERLGVGCSLCVLGHCGHSPFLELEARDEFYARLTALLG
;
A
#
# COMPACT_ATOMS: atom_id res chain seq x y z
N GLU A 1 14.02 1.89 -13.38
CA GLU A 1 15.42 2.21 -13.69
C GLU A 1 16.09 2.98 -12.55
N GLU A 2 15.47 4.07 -12.03
CA GLU A 2 16.06 4.88 -10.95
C GLU A 2 16.37 4.06 -9.70
N LEU A 3 15.39 3.27 -9.21
CA LEU A 3 15.58 2.39 -8.06
C LEU A 3 16.71 1.38 -8.30
N TYR A 4 16.82 0.84 -9.53
CA TYR A 4 17.94 -0.04 -9.90
C TYR A 4 19.28 0.68 -9.83
N GLY A 5 19.35 1.90 -10.34
CA GLY A 5 20.55 2.74 -10.28
C GLY A 5 20.98 3.06 -8.84
N GLN A 6 20.00 3.26 -7.93
CA GLN A 6 20.29 3.47 -6.50
C GLN A 6 20.82 2.20 -5.81
N LEU A 7 20.33 1.02 -6.18
CA LEU A 7 20.84 -0.25 -5.65
C LEU A 7 22.21 -0.62 -6.22
N ALA A 8 22.38 -0.43 -7.53
CA ALA A 8 23.63 -0.79 -8.23
C ALA A 8 24.81 0.05 -7.73
N GLY A 9 25.71 -0.56 -7.00
CA GLY A 9 26.92 0.07 -6.46
C GLY A 9 26.81 0.60 -5.03
N ASN A 10 25.61 0.62 -4.42
CA ASN A 10 25.43 1.11 -3.05
C ASN A 10 25.12 -0.01 -2.04
N VAL A 11 24.61 -1.15 -2.49
CA VAL A 11 24.25 -2.27 -1.61
C VAL A 11 24.64 -3.61 -2.21
N GLN A 12 24.89 -4.59 -1.33
CA GLN A 12 25.10 -5.97 -1.78
C GLN A 12 23.75 -6.61 -2.12
N THR A 13 23.62 -7.10 -3.33
CA THR A 13 22.44 -7.87 -3.79
C THR A 13 22.66 -9.37 -3.56
N PRO A 14 21.60 -10.19 -3.41
CA PRO A 14 20.18 -9.80 -3.46
C PRO A 14 19.68 -9.19 -2.13
N VAL A 15 18.76 -8.21 -2.23
CA VAL A 15 18.17 -7.48 -1.11
C VAL A 15 16.76 -7.96 -0.79
N THR A 16 16.27 -7.71 0.43
CA THR A 16 14.85 -7.74 0.77
C THR A 16 14.23 -6.41 0.39
N LEU A 17 13.20 -6.43 -0.45
CA LEU A 17 12.42 -5.23 -0.75
C LEU A 17 11.22 -5.15 0.18
N VAL A 18 11.12 -4.05 0.91
CA VAL A 18 9.98 -3.73 1.77
C VAL A 18 9.19 -2.61 1.12
N GLY A 19 7.96 -2.88 0.73
CA GLY A 19 7.08 -1.90 0.10
C GLY A 19 5.79 -1.70 0.88
N HIS A 20 5.46 -0.43 1.18
CA HIS A 20 4.20 -0.05 1.81
C HIS A 20 3.26 0.58 0.79
N SER A 21 1.98 0.18 0.81
CA SER A 21 0.96 0.76 -0.06
C SER A 21 1.36 0.68 -1.54
N TRP A 22 1.39 1.79 -2.27
CA TRP A 22 1.89 1.84 -3.64
C TRP A 22 3.32 1.29 -3.79
N GLY A 23 4.16 1.45 -2.76
CA GLY A 23 5.51 0.87 -2.73
C GLY A 23 5.51 -0.67 -2.79
N ALA A 24 4.43 -1.33 -2.35
CA ALA A 24 4.29 -2.77 -2.50
C ALA A 24 4.14 -3.18 -3.99
N TRP A 25 3.37 -2.41 -4.76
CA TRP A 25 3.28 -2.61 -6.21
C TRP A 25 4.62 -2.34 -6.92
N LEU A 26 5.32 -1.26 -6.51
CA LEU A 26 6.64 -0.96 -7.05
C LEU A 26 7.64 -2.10 -6.80
N ALA A 27 7.61 -2.68 -5.59
CA ALA A 27 8.46 -3.82 -5.24
C ALA A 27 8.17 -5.05 -6.11
N LEU A 28 6.90 -5.33 -6.44
CA LEU A 28 6.51 -6.37 -7.39
C LEU A 28 7.06 -6.11 -8.79
N PHE A 29 6.87 -4.92 -9.35
CA PHE A 29 7.43 -4.55 -10.65
C PHE A 29 8.95 -4.71 -10.69
N PHE A 30 9.62 -4.24 -9.64
CA PHE A 30 11.07 -4.34 -9.54
C PHE A 30 11.54 -5.80 -9.49
N SER A 31 10.87 -6.64 -8.72
CA SER A 31 11.25 -8.05 -8.56
C SER A 31 11.11 -8.87 -9.84
N VAL A 32 10.14 -8.53 -10.69
CA VAL A 32 9.98 -9.18 -11.99
C VAL A 32 11.07 -8.72 -12.97
N ARG A 33 11.41 -7.43 -12.95
CA ARG A 33 12.36 -6.84 -13.90
C ARG A 33 13.82 -7.06 -13.53
N HIS A 34 14.13 -7.15 -12.23
CA HIS A 34 15.49 -7.25 -11.66
C HIS A 34 15.57 -8.38 -10.63
N ARG A 35 15.14 -9.55 -11.04
CA ARG A 35 14.98 -10.72 -10.19
C ARG A 35 16.24 -11.09 -9.43
N GLU A 36 17.39 -10.99 -10.09
CA GLU A 36 18.70 -11.31 -9.54
C GLU A 36 19.10 -10.42 -8.36
N CYS A 37 18.47 -9.24 -8.27
CA CYS A 37 18.73 -8.28 -7.20
C CYS A 37 17.83 -8.48 -5.97
N VAL A 38 16.81 -9.34 -6.05
CA VAL A 38 15.77 -9.46 -5.01
C VAL A 38 15.81 -10.83 -4.35
N ARG A 39 15.94 -10.86 -3.02
CA ARG A 39 15.88 -12.07 -2.20
C ARG A 39 14.45 -12.46 -1.87
N GLN A 40 13.67 -11.49 -1.46
CA GLN A 40 12.25 -11.64 -1.05
C GLN A 40 11.53 -10.28 -1.05
N LEU A 41 10.22 -10.33 -1.02
CA LEU A 41 9.33 -9.18 -0.93
C LEU A 41 8.59 -9.16 0.41
N VAL A 42 8.50 -7.99 1.04
CA VAL A 42 7.61 -7.73 2.17
C VAL A 42 6.61 -6.65 1.73
N LEU A 43 5.35 -7.04 1.55
CA LEU A 43 4.27 -6.18 1.09
C LEU A 43 3.42 -5.74 2.28
N ILE A 44 3.47 -4.46 2.62
CA ILE A 44 2.78 -3.88 3.78
C ILE A 44 1.61 -3.06 3.30
N GLY A 45 0.39 -3.31 3.82
CA GLY A 45 -0.81 -2.56 3.42
C GLY A 45 -0.98 -2.53 1.89
N CYS A 46 -0.69 -3.64 1.21
CA CYS A 46 -0.70 -3.71 -0.24
C CYS A 46 -2.11 -3.42 -0.79
N PRO A 47 -2.26 -2.51 -1.77
CA PRO A 47 -3.55 -2.30 -2.40
C PRO A 47 -3.98 -3.51 -3.26
N PRO A 48 -5.30 -3.67 -3.53
CA PRO A 48 -5.82 -4.77 -4.31
C PRO A 48 -5.20 -4.91 -5.70
N PHE A 49 -4.94 -6.12 -6.14
CA PHE A 49 -4.44 -6.45 -7.48
C PHE A 49 -5.53 -6.49 -8.56
N ASP A 50 -6.79 -6.55 -8.14
CA ASP A 50 -7.94 -6.68 -9.03
C ASP A 50 -8.94 -5.56 -8.74
N ASP A 51 -9.48 -4.95 -9.81
CA ASP A 51 -10.33 -3.75 -9.74
C ASP A 51 -11.68 -4.02 -9.04
N ARG A 52 -12.13 -5.26 -9.00
CA ARG A 52 -13.38 -5.67 -8.31
C ARG A 52 -13.41 -5.36 -6.81
N TYR A 53 -12.24 -5.17 -6.18
CA TYR A 53 -12.14 -4.84 -4.75
C TYR A 53 -12.10 -3.34 -4.47
N VAL A 54 -11.86 -2.51 -5.48
CA VAL A 54 -11.67 -1.05 -5.33
C VAL A 54 -12.89 -0.34 -4.72
N PRO A 55 -14.14 -0.67 -5.11
CA PRO A 55 -15.32 -0.02 -4.52
C PRO A 55 -15.40 -0.17 -2.99
N GLN A 56 -14.88 -1.29 -2.44
CA GLN A 56 -14.88 -1.55 -1.01
C GLN A 56 -13.99 -0.56 -0.23
N ILE A 57 -12.94 -0.02 -0.85
CA ILE A 57 -12.02 0.92 -0.19
C ILE A 57 -12.79 2.18 0.22
N MET A 58 -13.54 2.76 -0.72
CA MET A 58 -14.35 3.96 -0.46
C MET A 58 -15.42 3.70 0.60
N GLU A 59 -16.09 2.56 0.51
CA GLU A 59 -17.13 2.17 1.47
C GLU A 59 -16.56 2.03 2.89
N ARG A 60 -15.41 1.35 3.04
CA ARG A 60 -14.74 1.16 4.34
C ARG A 60 -14.25 2.50 4.91
N ARG A 61 -13.65 3.37 4.09
CA ARG A 61 -13.24 4.72 4.49
C ARG A 61 -14.42 5.53 5.03
N LEU A 62 -15.53 5.54 4.30
CA LEU A 62 -16.71 6.31 4.70
C LEU A 62 -17.34 5.80 6.00
N ARG A 63 -17.33 4.49 6.25
CA ARG A 63 -17.85 3.91 7.51
C ARG A 63 -17.09 4.39 8.75
N ARG A 64 -15.84 4.81 8.59
CA ARG A 64 -14.97 5.26 9.69
C ARG A 64 -15.05 6.77 9.95
N LEU A 65 -15.68 7.51 9.06
CA LEU A 65 -15.83 8.96 9.14
C LEU A 65 -17.20 9.35 9.70
N ALA A 66 -17.24 10.42 10.50
CA ALA A 66 -18.49 11.01 10.96
C ALA A 66 -19.29 11.60 9.77
N THR A 67 -20.59 11.81 9.92
CA THR A 67 -21.49 12.23 8.82
C THR A 67 -20.99 13.47 8.08
N GLU A 68 -20.53 14.49 8.79
CA GLU A 68 -20.03 15.72 8.16
C GLU A 68 -18.68 15.50 7.46
N GLU A 69 -17.83 14.64 8.02
CA GLU A 69 -16.58 14.24 7.40
C GLU A 69 -16.81 13.43 6.12
N GLN A 70 -17.82 12.56 6.08
CA GLN A 70 -18.20 11.84 4.86
C GLN A 70 -18.61 12.79 3.74
N LYS A 71 -19.37 13.85 4.06
CA LYS A 71 -19.76 14.87 3.09
C LYS A 71 -18.55 15.62 2.55
N ALA A 72 -17.66 16.06 3.45
CA ALA A 72 -16.41 16.72 3.07
C ALA A 72 -15.52 15.80 2.22
N PHE A 73 -15.36 14.55 2.62
CA PHE A 73 -14.56 13.56 1.91
C PHE A 73 -15.07 13.35 0.47
N ARG A 74 -16.40 13.15 0.30
CA ARG A 74 -17.01 12.98 -1.02
C ARG A 74 -16.85 14.24 -1.89
N ARG A 75 -17.03 15.43 -1.32
CA ARG A 75 -16.84 16.70 -2.02
C ARG A 75 -15.41 16.84 -2.51
N LEU A 76 -14.44 16.59 -1.63
CA LEU A 76 -13.01 16.73 -1.93
C LEU A 76 -12.53 15.71 -2.96
N THR A 77 -12.92 14.44 -2.81
CA THR A 77 -12.52 13.39 -3.77
C THR A 77 -13.16 13.53 -5.16
N ALA A 78 -14.25 14.27 -5.28
CA ALA A 78 -14.90 14.56 -6.56
C ALA A 78 -14.35 15.83 -7.25
N ASN A 79 -13.56 16.64 -6.57
CA ASN A 79 -13.01 17.88 -7.11
C ASN A 79 -11.64 17.66 -7.74
N PRO A 80 -11.47 17.85 -9.05
CA PRO A 80 -10.18 17.68 -9.73
C PRO A 80 -9.19 18.83 -9.45
N HIS A 81 -9.65 19.94 -8.84
CA HIS A 81 -8.83 21.12 -8.57
C HIS A 81 -8.93 21.51 -7.09
N LEU A 82 -8.11 20.86 -6.26
CA LEU A 82 -8.06 21.12 -4.83
C LEU A 82 -7.14 22.32 -4.54
N SER A 83 -7.59 23.22 -3.67
CA SER A 83 -6.71 24.19 -3.04
C SER A 83 -5.76 23.50 -2.06
N GLU A 84 -4.70 24.16 -1.64
CA GLU A 84 -3.79 23.64 -0.61
C GLU A 84 -4.53 23.30 0.69
N GLU A 85 -5.48 24.13 1.12
CA GLU A 85 -6.32 23.87 2.29
C GLU A 85 -7.21 22.64 2.10
N ASP A 86 -7.83 22.47 0.91
CA ASP A 86 -8.63 21.29 0.57
C ASP A 86 -7.76 20.02 0.57
N MET A 87 -6.53 20.08 0.06
CA MET A 87 -5.59 18.96 0.07
C MET A 87 -5.20 18.57 1.50
N GLN A 88 -4.90 19.54 2.36
CA GLN A 88 -4.61 19.28 3.78
C GLN A 88 -5.83 18.68 4.49
N CYS A 89 -7.03 19.17 4.20
CA CYS A 89 -8.28 18.61 4.72
C CYS A 89 -8.48 17.17 4.26
N LEU A 90 -8.29 16.90 2.97
CA LEU A 90 -8.40 15.55 2.42
C LEU A 90 -7.36 14.60 3.03
N ALA A 91 -6.11 15.03 3.17
CA ALA A 91 -5.05 14.23 3.79
C ALA A 91 -5.39 13.83 5.24
N ARG A 92 -5.95 14.76 6.03
CA ARG A 92 -6.42 14.45 7.40
C ARG A 92 -7.56 13.43 7.39
N LEU A 93 -8.53 13.59 6.50
CA LEU A 93 -9.68 12.67 6.39
C LEU A 93 -9.24 11.28 5.93
N VAL A 94 -8.31 11.19 4.96
CA VAL A 94 -7.71 9.93 4.53
C VAL A 94 -6.95 9.29 5.69
N GLY A 95 -6.11 10.04 6.40
CA GLY A 95 -5.37 9.53 7.55
C GLY A 95 -6.27 8.92 8.62
N ARG A 96 -7.41 9.58 8.93
CA ARG A 96 -8.40 9.05 9.88
C ARG A 96 -9.16 7.84 9.35
N ALA A 97 -9.45 7.82 8.06
CA ALA A 97 -10.19 6.73 7.44
C ALA A 97 -9.34 5.48 7.22
N ASP A 98 -8.04 5.65 6.99
CA ASP A 98 -7.13 4.56 6.65
C ASP A 98 -6.47 3.92 7.86
N ASN A 99 -6.37 4.62 9.00
CA ASN A 99 -5.68 4.11 10.18
C ASN A 99 -6.64 3.85 11.34
N TYR A 100 -6.22 3.02 12.29
CA TYR A 100 -7.00 2.68 13.48
C TYR A 100 -6.77 3.70 14.60
N HIS A 101 -5.54 3.77 15.13
CA HIS A 101 -5.17 4.69 16.20
C HIS A 101 -3.68 5.02 16.10
N THR A 102 -3.37 6.12 15.41
CA THR A 102 -1.99 6.48 15.11
C THR A 102 -1.37 7.41 16.13
N VAL A 103 -0.04 7.34 16.25
CA VAL A 103 0.74 8.39 16.87
C VAL A 103 0.56 9.70 16.08
N THR A 104 0.54 10.81 16.79
CA THR A 104 0.44 12.12 16.15
C THR A 104 1.79 12.50 15.55
N PHE A 105 1.86 12.63 14.22
CA PHE A 105 3.00 13.19 13.52
C PHE A 105 2.63 14.57 12.97
N ALA A 106 3.50 15.52 13.16
CA ALA A 106 3.49 16.73 12.35
C ALA A 106 4.05 16.34 10.97
N ASN A 107 3.17 16.05 10.02
CA ASN A 107 3.58 15.78 8.65
C ASN A 107 3.77 17.11 7.94
N GLU A 108 5.00 17.59 7.86
CA GLU A 108 5.36 18.85 7.18
C GLU A 108 5.59 18.65 5.67
N CYS A 109 5.54 17.42 5.18
CA CYS A 109 5.81 17.12 3.77
C CYS A 109 4.50 17.01 2.98
N LEU A 110 4.23 18.00 2.15
CA LEU A 110 3.14 17.90 1.17
C LEU A 110 3.63 17.09 -0.04
N PRO A 111 2.86 16.11 -0.52
CA PRO A 111 3.22 15.36 -1.72
C PRO A 111 3.19 16.29 -2.95
N ASP A 112 4.06 16.03 -3.91
CA ASP A 112 3.90 16.59 -5.26
C ASP A 112 2.64 16.01 -5.90
N VAL A 113 1.59 16.82 -5.96
CA VAL A 113 0.25 16.40 -6.41
C VAL A 113 0.27 15.94 -7.85
N ALA A 114 1.00 16.63 -8.74
CA ALA A 114 1.03 16.28 -10.15
C ALA A 114 1.73 14.93 -10.38
N GLN A 115 2.81 14.67 -9.67
CA GLN A 115 3.49 13.38 -9.71
C GLN A 115 2.63 12.29 -9.10
N TYR A 116 1.97 12.56 -7.98
CA TYR A 116 1.05 11.63 -7.33
C TYR A 116 -0.10 11.21 -8.25
N GLU A 117 -0.80 12.18 -8.86
CA GLU A 117 -1.93 11.91 -9.76
C GLU A 117 -1.51 11.09 -10.99
N LYS A 118 -0.37 11.43 -11.61
CA LYS A 118 0.17 10.69 -12.75
C LYS A 118 0.44 9.23 -12.38
N VAL A 119 1.17 9.00 -11.30
CA VAL A 119 1.55 7.66 -10.84
C VAL A 119 0.31 6.83 -10.48
N TRP A 120 -0.67 7.42 -9.79
CA TRP A 120 -1.90 6.73 -9.43
C TRP A 120 -2.78 6.40 -10.63
N SER A 121 -2.90 7.30 -11.61
CA SER A 121 -3.70 7.05 -12.82
C SER A 121 -3.10 5.91 -13.65
N GLU A 122 -1.78 5.87 -13.83
CA GLU A 122 -1.08 4.80 -14.52
C GLU A 122 -1.24 3.44 -13.79
N ALA A 123 -1.10 3.42 -12.47
CA ALA A 123 -1.26 2.21 -11.67
C ALA A 123 -2.72 1.72 -11.65
N ALA A 124 -3.69 2.62 -11.59
CA ALA A 124 -5.11 2.28 -11.68
C ALA A 124 -5.47 1.70 -13.06
N ALA A 125 -4.96 2.30 -14.14
CA ALA A 125 -5.13 1.78 -15.51
C ALA A 125 -4.48 0.41 -15.68
N PHE A 126 -3.29 0.19 -15.10
CA PHE A 126 -2.63 -1.11 -15.11
C PHE A 126 -3.44 -2.16 -14.35
N ARG A 127 -3.98 -1.82 -13.17
CA ARG A 127 -4.85 -2.72 -12.40
C ARG A 127 -6.13 -3.04 -13.17
N SER A 128 -6.86 -2.05 -13.67
CA SER A 128 -8.14 -2.25 -14.37
C SER A 128 -8.00 -3.04 -15.67
N SER A 129 -6.83 -2.99 -16.31
CA SER A 129 -6.50 -3.87 -17.43
C SER A 129 -6.16 -5.31 -17.03
N GLY A 130 -6.18 -5.64 -15.72
CA GLY A 130 -5.73 -6.94 -15.20
C GLY A 130 -4.20 -7.10 -15.20
N GLY A 131 -3.46 -6.01 -15.29
CA GLY A 131 -2.00 -6.01 -15.39
C GLY A 131 -1.33 -6.69 -14.20
N PHE A 132 -1.77 -6.39 -12.96
CA PHE A 132 -1.20 -7.05 -11.77
C PHE A 132 -1.48 -8.56 -11.76
N VAL A 133 -2.70 -8.97 -12.13
CA VAL A 133 -3.07 -10.41 -12.19
C VAL A 133 -2.16 -11.15 -13.18
N ARG A 134 -1.80 -10.54 -14.29
CA ARG A 134 -0.84 -11.11 -15.25
C ARG A 134 0.60 -11.10 -14.75
N LEU A 135 0.97 -10.09 -13.94
CA LEU A 135 2.32 -9.94 -13.39
C LEU A 135 2.64 -10.95 -12.28
N LEU A 136 1.66 -11.26 -11.42
CA LEU A 136 1.88 -12.07 -10.21
C LEU A 136 2.56 -13.41 -10.47
N PRO A 137 2.23 -14.21 -11.51
CA PRO A 137 2.92 -15.48 -11.81
C PRO A 137 4.39 -15.32 -12.19
N GLU A 138 4.83 -14.11 -12.56
CA GLU A 138 6.22 -13.82 -12.91
C GLU A 138 7.09 -13.51 -11.67
N VAL A 139 6.46 -13.31 -10.51
CA VAL A 139 7.15 -13.09 -9.23
C VAL A 139 7.64 -14.45 -8.70
N LEU A 140 8.93 -14.69 -8.79
CA LEU A 140 9.55 -15.97 -8.45
C LEU A 140 10.34 -15.95 -7.13
N VAL A 141 10.23 -14.86 -6.38
CA VAL A 141 10.83 -14.72 -5.05
C VAL A 141 9.77 -14.87 -3.95
N PRO A 142 10.14 -15.27 -2.73
CA PRO A 142 9.20 -15.35 -1.61
C PRO A 142 8.45 -14.02 -1.38
N ILE A 143 7.15 -14.11 -1.12
CA ILE A 143 6.29 -12.97 -0.80
C ILE A 143 5.82 -13.11 0.65
N HIS A 144 5.98 -12.05 1.43
CA HIS A 144 5.46 -11.89 2.78
C HIS A 144 4.48 -10.72 2.80
N VAL A 145 3.24 -10.95 3.21
CA VAL A 145 2.20 -9.93 3.31
C VAL A 145 2.00 -9.59 4.79
N ILE A 146 2.12 -8.29 5.13
CA ILE A 146 1.73 -7.74 6.44
C ILE A 146 0.58 -6.77 6.20
N HIS A 147 -0.56 -7.01 6.85
CA HIS A 147 -1.78 -6.25 6.59
C HIS A 147 -2.51 -5.94 7.89
N GLY A 148 -3.03 -4.72 8.01
CA GLY A 148 -3.87 -4.35 9.14
C GLY A 148 -5.29 -4.91 9.00
N GLU A 149 -5.87 -5.44 10.08
CA GLU A 149 -7.26 -5.91 10.09
C GLU A 149 -8.25 -4.80 9.72
N ASP A 150 -7.92 -3.58 10.13
CA ASP A 150 -8.73 -2.37 9.90
C ASP A 150 -8.32 -1.59 8.64
N ASP A 151 -7.41 -2.09 7.82
CA ASP A 151 -7.04 -1.42 6.57
C ASP A 151 -8.26 -1.34 5.63
N PRO A 152 -8.62 -0.16 5.10
CA PRO A 152 -9.69 -0.03 4.14
C PRO A 152 -9.43 -0.76 2.83
N HIS A 153 -8.16 -1.02 2.49
CA HIS A 153 -7.81 -1.86 1.36
C HIS A 153 -8.12 -3.32 1.70
N PRO A 154 -9.08 -3.97 1.01
CA PRO A 154 -9.50 -5.31 1.40
C PRO A 154 -8.38 -6.33 1.18
N LEU A 155 -7.98 -7.03 2.24
CA LEU A 155 -6.98 -8.09 2.21
C LEU A 155 -7.30 -9.16 1.15
N ALA A 156 -8.58 -9.47 0.97
CA ALA A 156 -9.05 -10.38 -0.08
C ALA A 156 -8.58 -9.97 -1.48
N GLY A 157 -8.43 -8.66 -1.73
CA GLY A 157 -7.92 -8.13 -2.99
C GLY A 157 -6.42 -8.40 -3.25
N VAL A 158 -5.71 -8.85 -2.23
CA VAL A 158 -4.30 -9.29 -2.31
C VAL A 158 -4.22 -10.81 -2.30
N ILE A 159 -4.85 -11.47 -1.34
CA ILE A 159 -4.68 -12.91 -1.10
C ILE A 159 -5.40 -13.76 -2.13
N GLU A 160 -6.67 -13.46 -2.46
CA GLU A 160 -7.42 -14.29 -3.43
C GLU A 160 -6.78 -14.31 -4.83
N PRO A 161 -6.24 -13.20 -5.39
CA PRO A 161 -5.49 -13.28 -6.65
C PRO A 161 -4.24 -14.14 -6.56
N LEU A 162 -3.46 -14.07 -5.46
CA LEU A 162 -2.28 -14.90 -5.25
C LEU A 162 -2.66 -16.39 -5.19
N GLU A 163 -3.64 -16.75 -4.37
CA GLU A 163 -4.13 -18.13 -4.23
C GLU A 163 -4.67 -18.68 -5.55
N ARG A 164 -5.51 -17.91 -6.25
CA ARG A 164 -6.08 -18.31 -7.55
C ARG A 164 -5.03 -18.60 -8.60
N LEU A 165 -3.90 -17.92 -8.55
CA LEU A 165 -2.78 -18.08 -9.49
C LEU A 165 -1.72 -19.07 -9.00
N GLY A 166 -1.90 -19.67 -7.82
CA GLY A 166 -0.92 -20.59 -7.23
C GLY A 166 0.37 -19.91 -6.79
N VAL A 167 0.36 -18.59 -6.57
CA VAL A 167 1.51 -17.84 -6.08
C VAL A 167 1.50 -17.88 -4.57
N GLY A 168 2.47 -18.58 -3.97
CA GLY A 168 2.57 -18.73 -2.52
C GLY A 168 2.99 -17.42 -1.82
N CYS A 169 2.38 -17.15 -0.67
CA CYS A 169 2.82 -16.07 0.22
C CYS A 169 2.67 -16.50 1.69
N SER A 170 3.44 -15.87 2.58
CA SER A 170 3.12 -15.88 4.01
C SER A 170 2.29 -14.65 4.35
N LEU A 171 1.37 -14.77 5.30
CA LEU A 171 0.45 -13.71 5.72
C LEU A 171 0.57 -13.46 7.21
N CYS A 172 0.70 -12.18 7.58
CA CYS A 172 0.54 -11.68 8.94
C CYS A 172 -0.54 -10.59 8.94
N VAL A 173 -1.62 -10.82 9.69
CA VAL A 173 -2.68 -9.82 9.92
C VAL A 173 -2.49 -9.26 11.32
N LEU A 174 -2.40 -7.93 11.40
CA LEU A 174 -2.23 -7.20 12.66
C LEU A 174 -3.59 -6.70 13.13
N GLY A 175 -3.98 -7.08 14.35
CA GLY A 175 -5.20 -6.58 15.00
C GLY A 175 -5.06 -5.11 15.42
N HIS A 176 -6.19 -4.38 15.49
CA HIS A 176 -6.21 -2.96 15.84
C HIS A 176 -5.23 -2.12 15.01
N CYS A 177 -5.18 -2.39 13.72
CA CYS A 177 -4.21 -1.86 12.80
C CYS A 177 -4.89 -1.48 11.48
N GLY A 178 -4.69 -0.25 11.06
CA GLY A 178 -5.10 0.23 9.75
C GLY A 178 -4.01 0.06 8.70
N HIS A 179 -3.96 1.03 7.78
CA HIS A 179 -3.11 0.98 6.59
C HIS A 179 -1.61 1.15 6.87
N SER A 180 -1.25 1.85 7.96
CA SER A 180 0.13 2.23 8.27
C SER A 180 0.60 1.61 9.58
N PRO A 181 0.95 0.31 9.63
CA PRO A 181 1.25 -0.41 10.87
C PRO A 181 2.35 0.22 11.72
N PHE A 182 3.32 0.87 11.07
CA PHE A 182 4.43 1.56 11.72
C PHE A 182 4.01 2.85 12.47
N LEU A 183 2.77 3.32 12.26
CA LEU A 183 2.18 4.48 12.95
C LEU A 183 1.18 4.09 14.03
N GLU A 184 0.67 2.85 14.03
CA GLU A 184 -0.41 2.39 14.90
C GLU A 184 0.09 2.14 16.32
N LEU A 185 -0.57 2.73 17.32
CA LEU A 185 -0.14 2.64 18.72
C LEU A 185 -0.18 1.20 19.25
N GLU A 186 -1.21 0.44 18.88
CA GLU A 186 -1.43 -0.93 19.36
C GLU A 186 -0.64 -1.97 18.57
N ALA A 187 -0.42 -1.76 17.28
CA ALA A 187 0.15 -2.75 16.39
C ALA A 187 1.63 -2.56 16.07
N ARG A 188 2.19 -1.38 16.35
CA ARG A 188 3.54 -0.99 15.91
C ARG A 188 4.63 -1.94 16.41
N ASP A 189 4.56 -2.35 17.68
CA ASP A 189 5.61 -3.18 18.25
C ASP A 189 5.57 -4.60 17.64
N GLU A 190 4.38 -5.17 17.44
CA GLU A 190 4.23 -6.44 16.73
C GLU A 190 4.68 -6.32 15.29
N PHE A 191 4.30 -5.25 14.60
CA PHE A 191 4.75 -4.97 13.23
C PHE A 191 6.27 -5.02 13.12
N TYR A 192 6.99 -4.27 13.97
CA TYR A 192 8.45 -4.25 13.92
C TYR A 192 9.07 -5.58 14.30
N ALA A 193 8.51 -6.31 15.25
CA ALA A 193 8.95 -7.65 15.59
C ALA A 193 8.83 -8.61 14.39
N ARG A 194 7.69 -8.58 13.67
CA ARG A 194 7.48 -9.38 12.46
C ARG A 194 8.41 -8.98 11.33
N LEU A 195 8.56 -7.67 11.10
CA LEU A 195 9.44 -7.17 10.05
C LEU A 195 10.91 -7.55 10.33
N THR A 196 11.39 -7.36 11.55
CA THR A 196 12.75 -7.72 11.95
C THR A 196 13.01 -9.21 11.75
N ALA A 197 12.06 -10.07 12.11
CA ALA A 197 12.18 -11.52 11.90
C ALA A 197 12.28 -11.92 10.42
N LEU A 198 11.71 -11.13 9.50
CA LEU A 198 11.82 -11.35 8.05
C LEU A 198 13.14 -10.81 7.48
N LEU A 199 13.74 -9.82 8.12
CA LEU A 199 14.98 -9.22 7.64
C LEU A 199 16.24 -10.01 8.08
N GLY A 200 16.16 -10.82 9.12
CA GLY A 200 17.21 -11.70 9.65
C GLY A 200 18.02 -11.05 10.72
#